data_92e8bd3fe53f540b1ede620aa9c60b1b
#
_entry.id   92e8bd3fe53f540b1ede620aa9c60b1b
#
_cell.length_a   1.000
_cell.length_b   1.000
_cell.length_c   1.000
_cell.angle_alpha   90.00
_cell.angle_beta   90.00
_cell.angle_gamma   90.00
#
_symmetry.space_group_name_H-M   'P 1'
#
loop_
_entity.id
_entity.type
_entity.pdbx_description
1 polymer ?
#
loop_
_entity_poly.entity_id
_entity_poly.type
_entity_poly.pdbx_seq_one_letter_code
_entity_poly.pdbx_strand_id
1 'polypeptide(L)'
;FYNKQPKEIIGVTGTNGKTSTVEFCRQLWVQAGWKAASMGTLGTKIENTLNKSILKSSKQNLTTFDPDELYKELHSLENLEISHLALEASSHGLDQFRLDSVKFTGAIFTNLSHDHLDYHKNIENYFNCKKRLFTEILQSNSAVAINIDDDFGKRLFNEIKNNKHIIVTYGKSSDADVKIISIKQNNQNIDLVLEYKSLIYKSTI
;
A
#
# COMPACT_ATOMS: atom_id res chain seq x y z
N PHE A 1 16.54 9.62 -17.12
CA PHE A 1 15.69 9.38 -18.25
C PHE A 1 14.19 9.51 -17.93
N TYR A 2 13.59 8.73 -17.06
CA TYR A 2 12.20 8.87 -16.65
C TYR A 2 12.15 9.49 -15.25
N ASN A 3 12.09 10.84 -15.13
CA ASN A 3 12.12 11.52 -13.82
C ASN A 3 10.73 11.95 -13.33
N LYS A 4 9.68 11.58 -14.07
CA LYS A 4 8.31 11.96 -13.76
C LYS A 4 7.55 10.79 -13.18
N GLN A 5 6.74 11.07 -12.15
CA GLN A 5 5.88 10.10 -11.48
C GLN A 5 4.65 10.81 -10.91
N PRO A 6 3.56 10.11 -10.61
CA PRO A 6 2.43 10.67 -9.89
C PRO A 6 2.86 11.40 -8.61
N LYS A 7 2.15 12.48 -8.27
CA LYS A 7 2.50 13.34 -7.14
C LYS A 7 2.41 12.59 -5.81
N GLU A 8 1.37 11.80 -5.64
CA GLU A 8 1.11 11.04 -4.43
C GLU A 8 1.26 9.54 -4.74
N ILE A 9 2.26 8.89 -4.15
CA ILE A 9 2.47 7.45 -4.29
C ILE A 9 2.50 6.82 -2.91
N ILE A 10 1.63 5.86 -2.68
CA ILE A 10 1.69 5.02 -1.47
C ILE A 10 2.19 3.62 -1.81
N GLY A 11 3.11 3.11 -0.98
CA GLY A 11 3.58 1.73 -1.05
C GLY A 11 2.81 0.84 -0.09
N VAL A 12 2.28 -0.29 -0.56
CA VAL A 12 1.58 -1.25 0.29
C VAL A 12 2.40 -2.52 0.41
N THR A 13 2.82 -2.85 1.62
CA THR A 13 3.56 -4.09 1.91
C THR A 13 2.91 -4.91 3.00
N GLY A 14 3.29 -6.18 3.07
CA GLY A 14 2.78 -7.18 3.99
C GLY A 14 2.80 -8.57 3.35
N THR A 15 2.36 -9.60 4.07
CA THR A 15 2.20 -10.94 3.50
C THR A 15 0.94 -10.99 2.66
N ASN A 16 -0.19 -10.68 3.24
CA ASN A 16 -1.51 -10.75 2.62
C ASN A 16 -2.17 -9.37 2.50
N GLY A 17 -3.12 -9.24 1.58
CA GLY A 17 -3.97 -8.05 1.47
C GLY A 17 -3.39 -6.90 0.64
N LYS A 18 -2.15 -6.99 0.12
CA LYS A 18 -1.54 -5.92 -0.69
C LYS A 18 -2.43 -5.52 -1.87
N THR A 19 -2.77 -6.48 -2.73
CA THR A 19 -3.56 -6.28 -3.94
C THR A 19 -4.93 -5.66 -3.65
N SER A 20 -5.63 -6.18 -2.64
CA SER A 20 -6.94 -5.62 -2.23
C SER A 20 -6.78 -4.19 -1.71
N THR A 21 -5.74 -3.93 -0.92
CA THR A 21 -5.51 -2.61 -0.34
C THR A 21 -5.21 -1.56 -1.40
N VAL A 22 -4.33 -1.85 -2.38
CA VAL A 22 -4.03 -0.89 -3.46
C VAL A 22 -5.27 -0.61 -4.31
N GLU A 23 -6.10 -1.63 -4.53
CA GLU A 23 -7.34 -1.48 -5.29
C GLU A 23 -8.38 -0.65 -4.54
N PHE A 24 -8.56 -0.86 -3.23
CA PHE A 24 -9.44 -0.03 -2.40
C PHE A 24 -8.96 1.41 -2.33
N CYS A 25 -7.65 1.65 -2.17
CA CYS A 25 -7.11 3.00 -2.19
C CYS A 25 -7.43 3.71 -3.51
N ARG A 26 -7.22 3.04 -4.66
CA ARG A 26 -7.57 3.60 -5.97
C ARG A 26 -9.05 3.97 -6.04
N GLN A 27 -9.95 3.04 -5.65
CA GLN A 27 -11.39 3.27 -5.71
C GLN A 27 -11.82 4.43 -4.81
N LEU A 28 -11.31 4.51 -3.58
CA LEU A 28 -11.61 5.61 -2.65
C LEU A 28 -11.14 6.96 -3.19
N TRP A 29 -9.96 7.02 -3.78
CA TRP A 29 -9.45 8.23 -4.40
C TRP A 29 -10.29 8.67 -5.60
N VAL A 30 -10.71 7.73 -6.45
CA VAL A 30 -11.62 8.01 -7.57
C VAL A 30 -12.97 8.53 -7.07
N GLN A 31 -13.53 7.94 -6.02
CA GLN A 31 -14.76 8.45 -5.40
C GLN A 31 -14.60 9.84 -4.80
N ALA A 32 -13.40 10.17 -4.31
CA ALA A 32 -13.05 11.51 -3.83
C ALA A 32 -12.80 12.53 -4.97
N GLY A 33 -12.91 12.12 -6.24
CA GLY A 33 -12.74 12.97 -7.43
C GLY A 33 -11.29 13.07 -7.92
N TRP A 34 -10.37 12.24 -7.44
CA TRP A 34 -8.97 12.27 -7.87
C TRP A 34 -8.71 11.30 -9.01
N LYS A 35 -7.81 11.68 -9.93
CA LYS A 35 -7.29 10.77 -10.96
C LYS A 35 -6.31 9.80 -10.29
N ALA A 36 -6.70 8.53 -10.17
CA ALA A 36 -5.95 7.55 -9.41
C ALA A 36 -5.70 6.24 -10.17
N ALA A 37 -4.60 5.58 -9.82
CA ALA A 37 -4.23 4.26 -10.32
C ALA A 37 -3.85 3.31 -9.20
N SER A 38 -3.94 2.00 -9.47
CA SER A 38 -3.30 0.94 -8.68
C SER A 38 -2.32 0.15 -9.55
N MET A 39 -1.22 -0.32 -8.95
CA MET A 39 -0.18 -1.07 -9.63
C MET A 39 0.29 -2.24 -8.77
N GLY A 40 0.37 -3.43 -9.33
CA GLY A 40 0.83 -4.63 -8.63
C GLY A 40 0.52 -5.92 -9.38
N THR A 41 0.21 -6.98 -8.66
CA THR A 41 -0.06 -8.33 -9.19
C THR A 41 -1.12 -8.38 -10.31
N LEU A 42 -2.09 -7.48 -10.26
CA LEU A 42 -3.13 -7.38 -11.30
C LEU A 42 -2.76 -6.43 -12.46
N GLY A 43 -1.48 -6.04 -12.55
CA GLY A 43 -1.01 -5.02 -13.48
C GLY A 43 -1.36 -3.60 -13.02
N THR A 44 -1.33 -2.66 -13.96
CA THR A 44 -1.73 -1.26 -13.73
C THR A 44 -3.20 -1.09 -14.07
N LYS A 45 -3.96 -0.55 -13.12
CA LYS A 45 -5.37 -0.20 -13.32
C LYS A 45 -5.56 1.30 -13.18
N ILE A 46 -6.21 1.89 -14.18
CA ILE A 46 -6.60 3.30 -14.21
C ILE A 46 -8.09 3.34 -14.41
N GLU A 47 -8.80 4.12 -13.60
CA GLU A 47 -10.19 4.43 -13.86
C GLU A 47 -10.29 5.85 -14.40
N ASN A 48 -10.81 5.97 -15.61
CA ASN A 48 -11.22 7.25 -16.15
C ASN A 48 -12.74 7.33 -15.95
N THR A 49 -13.21 8.37 -15.31
CA THR A 49 -14.64 8.65 -15.07
C THR A 49 -15.48 8.72 -16.35
N LEU A 50 -14.85 8.84 -17.52
CA LEU A 50 -15.51 8.95 -18.83
C LEU A 50 -15.30 7.74 -19.75
N ASN A 51 -14.25 6.96 -19.58
CA ASN A 51 -13.98 5.76 -20.38
C ASN A 51 -13.31 4.71 -19.50
N LYS A 52 -13.96 3.56 -19.32
CA LYS A 52 -13.40 2.37 -18.62
C LYS A 52 -12.25 1.74 -19.42
N SER A 53 -11.17 2.43 -19.63
CA SER A 53 -9.98 1.91 -20.26
C SER A 53 -9.02 1.38 -19.21
N ILE A 54 -8.99 0.06 -19.05
CA ILE A 54 -7.93 -0.62 -18.30
C ILE A 54 -6.73 -0.66 -19.22
N LEU A 55 -5.70 0.15 -18.94
CA LEU A 55 -4.40 -0.06 -19.56
C LEU A 55 -3.85 -1.37 -18.98
N LYS A 56 -3.87 -2.43 -19.78
CA LYS A 56 -3.19 -3.67 -19.44
C LYS A 56 -1.69 -3.42 -19.64
N SER A 57 -0.93 -3.32 -18.54
CA SER A 57 0.50 -3.45 -18.64
C SER A 57 0.85 -4.84 -19.16
N SER A 58 1.98 -4.95 -19.86
CA SER A 58 2.55 -6.21 -20.35
C SER A 58 2.48 -7.29 -19.26
N LYS A 59 2.08 -8.50 -19.67
CA LYS A 59 1.99 -9.67 -18.79
C LYS A 59 3.35 -9.95 -18.14
N GLN A 60 3.57 -9.48 -16.94
CA GLN A 60 4.61 -9.97 -16.07
C GLN A 60 3.97 -10.66 -14.88
N ASN A 61 4.49 -11.83 -14.52
CA ASN A 61 4.08 -12.60 -13.34
C ASN A 61 4.70 -12.03 -12.04
N LEU A 62 5.08 -10.75 -12.02
CA LEU A 62 5.74 -10.12 -10.89
C LEU A 62 4.81 -9.14 -10.20
N THR A 63 4.73 -9.23 -8.86
CA THR A 63 3.96 -8.30 -8.03
C THR A 63 4.55 -6.89 -8.05
N THR A 64 5.88 -6.78 -8.12
CA THR A 64 6.62 -5.52 -8.27
C THR A 64 7.40 -5.59 -9.57
N PHE A 65 7.17 -4.62 -10.45
CA PHE A 65 7.81 -4.52 -11.76
C PHE A 65 9.33 -4.43 -11.66
N ASP A 66 10.04 -4.82 -12.73
CA ASP A 66 11.45 -4.52 -12.85
C ASP A 66 11.67 -3.01 -13.02
N PRO A 67 12.81 -2.45 -12.60
CA PRO A 67 13.03 -1.00 -12.55
C PRO A 67 12.70 -0.28 -13.85
N ASP A 68 13.18 -0.78 -14.98
CA ASP A 68 12.96 -0.14 -16.29
C ASP A 68 11.48 -0.04 -16.67
N GLU A 69 10.72 -1.11 -16.40
CA GLU A 69 9.28 -1.12 -16.65
C GLU A 69 8.52 -0.26 -15.66
N LEU A 70 8.90 -0.32 -14.38
CA LEU A 70 8.32 0.52 -13.33
C LEU A 70 8.41 2.00 -13.71
N TYR A 71 9.59 2.46 -14.11
CA TYR A 71 9.77 3.88 -14.45
C TYR A 71 9.06 4.30 -15.73
N LYS A 72 8.99 3.43 -16.73
CA LYS A 72 8.17 3.68 -17.94
C LYS A 72 6.71 3.83 -17.57
N GLU A 73 6.22 2.96 -16.68
CA GLU A 73 4.84 3.00 -16.25
C GLU A 73 4.53 4.24 -15.40
N LEU A 74 5.39 4.60 -14.44
CA LEU A 74 5.25 5.82 -13.63
C LEU A 74 5.21 7.07 -14.52
N HIS A 75 6.07 7.15 -15.52
CA HIS A 75 6.10 8.23 -16.48
C HIS A 75 4.81 8.29 -17.35
N SER A 76 4.32 7.12 -17.78
CA SER A 76 3.07 7.00 -18.50
C SER A 76 1.88 7.50 -17.68
N LEU A 77 1.82 7.11 -16.40
CA LEU A 77 0.78 7.55 -15.47
C LEU A 77 0.80 9.07 -15.26
N GLU A 78 1.97 9.66 -15.12
CA GLU A 78 2.11 11.13 -14.99
C GLU A 78 1.66 11.84 -16.25
N ASN A 79 2.00 11.35 -17.45
CA ASN A 79 1.53 11.91 -18.72
C ASN A 79 0.00 11.82 -18.88
N LEU A 80 -0.65 10.85 -18.24
CA LEU A 80 -2.11 10.73 -18.16
C LEU A 80 -2.71 11.60 -17.04
N GLU A 81 -1.88 12.43 -16.40
CA GLU A 81 -2.26 13.28 -15.26
C GLU A 81 -2.82 12.50 -14.06
N ILE A 82 -2.39 11.26 -13.87
CA ILE A 82 -2.70 10.51 -12.67
C ILE A 82 -1.97 11.15 -11.50
N SER A 83 -2.73 11.62 -10.53
CA SER A 83 -2.18 12.32 -9.35
C SER A 83 -1.87 11.37 -8.19
N HIS A 84 -2.59 10.25 -8.07
CA HIS A 84 -2.50 9.31 -6.96
C HIS A 84 -2.25 7.90 -7.46
N LEU A 85 -1.25 7.22 -6.88
CA LEU A 85 -0.91 5.82 -7.20
C LEU A 85 -0.78 5.01 -5.92
N ALA A 86 -1.50 3.88 -5.84
CA ALA A 86 -1.26 2.84 -4.86
C ALA A 86 -0.46 1.70 -5.50
N LEU A 87 0.72 1.38 -4.93
CA LEU A 87 1.69 0.45 -5.50
C LEU A 87 1.98 -0.69 -4.54
N GLU A 88 1.91 -1.94 -5.03
CA GLU A 88 2.32 -3.11 -4.26
C GLU A 88 3.84 -3.15 -4.11
N ALA A 89 4.33 -3.07 -2.87
CA ALA A 89 5.74 -3.24 -2.51
C ALA A 89 5.98 -4.67 -1.99
N SER A 90 6.31 -5.60 -2.90
CA SER A 90 6.62 -6.97 -2.54
C SER A 90 7.96 -7.05 -1.80
N SER A 91 8.15 -8.10 -0.99
CA SER A 91 9.42 -8.30 -0.30
C SER A 91 10.59 -8.51 -1.27
N HIS A 92 10.38 -9.22 -2.37
CA HIS A 92 11.38 -9.38 -3.42
C HIS A 92 11.73 -8.02 -4.07
N GLY A 93 10.72 -7.20 -4.38
CA GLY A 93 10.96 -5.87 -4.97
C GLY A 93 11.73 -4.95 -4.03
N LEU A 94 11.44 -5.02 -2.72
CA LEU A 94 12.16 -4.28 -1.69
C LEU A 94 13.60 -4.79 -1.49
N ASP A 95 13.79 -6.12 -1.43
CA ASP A 95 15.09 -6.75 -1.25
C ASP A 95 16.02 -6.52 -2.46
N GLN A 96 15.46 -6.52 -3.65
CA GLN A 96 16.17 -6.32 -4.91
C GLN A 96 16.28 -4.85 -5.31
N PHE A 97 15.99 -3.90 -4.41
CA PHE A 97 16.13 -2.45 -4.60
C PHE A 97 15.34 -1.89 -5.79
N ARG A 98 14.28 -2.58 -6.25
CA ARG A 98 13.49 -2.18 -7.42
C ARG A 98 12.70 -0.90 -7.20
N LEU A 99 12.44 -0.54 -5.94
CA LEU A 99 11.60 0.58 -5.52
C LEU A 99 12.39 1.78 -5.00
N ASP A 100 13.71 1.70 -4.90
CA ASP A 100 14.53 2.66 -4.17
C ASP A 100 14.53 4.08 -4.76
N SER A 101 14.24 4.22 -6.05
CA SER A 101 14.13 5.54 -6.68
C SER A 101 12.70 6.07 -6.76
N VAL A 102 11.69 5.32 -6.29
CA VAL A 102 10.31 5.79 -6.21
C VAL A 102 10.16 6.74 -5.03
N LYS A 103 9.62 7.92 -5.27
CA LYS A 103 9.38 8.92 -4.22
C LYS A 103 8.02 8.66 -3.57
N PHE A 104 7.99 7.79 -2.58
CA PHE A 104 6.78 7.50 -1.84
C PHE A 104 6.41 8.65 -0.89
N THR A 105 5.15 9.05 -0.88
CA THR A 105 4.54 10.01 0.04
C THR A 105 3.78 9.34 1.18
N GLY A 106 3.60 8.02 1.09
CA GLY A 106 2.97 7.24 2.14
C GLY A 106 3.26 5.74 2.02
N ALA A 107 3.00 5.01 3.10
CA ALA A 107 3.15 3.56 3.13
C ALA A 107 2.12 2.89 4.05
N ILE A 108 1.74 1.65 3.68
CA ILE A 108 0.81 0.83 4.46
C ILE A 108 1.47 -0.52 4.76
N PHE A 109 1.43 -0.92 6.04
CA PHE A 109 1.79 -2.26 6.49
C PHE A 109 0.52 -3.04 6.84
N THR A 110 0.24 -4.12 6.10
CA THR A 110 -0.98 -4.90 6.29
C THR A 110 -0.84 -5.99 7.35
N ASN A 111 0.16 -6.85 7.24
CA ASN A 111 0.45 -7.94 8.17
C ASN A 111 1.75 -8.65 7.79
N LEU A 112 2.23 -9.54 8.68
CA LEU A 112 3.33 -10.42 8.36
C LEU A 112 3.09 -11.81 8.96
N SER A 113 3.11 -12.83 8.12
CA SER A 113 3.01 -14.22 8.48
C SER A 113 4.05 -15.06 7.75
N HIS A 114 4.16 -16.34 8.05
CA HIS A 114 5.10 -17.23 7.38
C HIS A 114 4.80 -17.32 5.88
N ASP A 115 5.71 -16.80 5.05
CA ASP A 115 5.66 -16.87 3.60
C ASP A 115 7.05 -16.56 3.02
N HIS A 116 7.36 -17.02 1.82
CA HIS A 116 8.63 -16.76 1.10
C HIS A 116 9.90 -17.04 1.92
N LEU A 117 9.87 -18.00 2.88
CA LEU A 117 11.05 -18.33 3.70
C LEU A 117 12.11 -19.11 2.92
N ASP A 118 11.74 -19.75 1.83
CA ASP A 118 12.65 -20.30 0.83
C ASP A 118 13.62 -19.24 0.29
N TYR A 119 13.13 -18.03 0.06
CA TYR A 119 13.92 -16.87 -0.40
C TYR A 119 14.58 -16.14 0.77
N HIS A 120 13.81 -15.71 1.76
CA HIS A 120 14.29 -14.87 2.87
C HIS A 120 15.01 -15.63 3.98
N LYS A 121 15.02 -16.97 3.96
CA LYS A 121 15.64 -17.90 4.92
C LYS A 121 14.96 -17.93 6.29
N ASN A 122 14.53 -16.81 6.84
CA ASN A 122 13.84 -16.71 8.12
C ASN A 122 12.89 -15.51 8.17
N ILE A 123 12.03 -15.51 9.17
CA ILE A 123 10.99 -14.47 9.34
C ILE A 123 11.59 -13.09 9.66
N GLU A 124 12.74 -13.02 10.31
CA GLU A 124 13.42 -11.75 10.64
C GLU A 124 13.93 -11.05 9.38
N ASN A 125 14.57 -11.80 8.48
CA ASN A 125 15.01 -11.24 7.20
C ASN A 125 13.81 -10.78 6.37
N TYR A 126 12.72 -11.54 6.37
CA TYR A 126 11.48 -11.21 5.68
C TYR A 126 10.86 -9.92 6.25
N PHE A 127 10.81 -9.79 7.57
CA PHE A 127 10.37 -8.56 8.23
C PHE A 127 11.28 -7.36 7.90
N ASN A 128 12.60 -7.53 8.06
CA ASN A 128 13.58 -6.47 7.80
C ASN A 128 13.51 -5.97 6.34
N CYS A 129 13.30 -6.87 5.41
CA CYS A 129 13.09 -6.51 4.02
C CYS A 129 11.87 -5.59 3.82
N LYS A 130 10.71 -5.92 4.43
CA LYS A 130 9.51 -5.07 4.35
C LYS A 130 9.68 -3.75 5.13
N LYS A 131 10.38 -3.79 6.24
CA LYS A 131 10.68 -2.60 7.07
C LYS A 131 11.45 -1.54 6.28
N ARG A 132 12.30 -1.92 5.32
CA ARG A 132 13.04 -0.97 4.47
C ARG A 132 12.15 0.09 3.83
N LEU A 133 10.92 -0.27 3.44
CA LEU A 133 9.97 0.72 2.89
C LEU A 133 9.79 1.91 3.83
N PHE A 134 9.71 1.69 5.14
CA PHE A 134 9.41 2.69 6.16
C PHE A 134 10.65 3.39 6.72
N THR A 135 11.81 2.75 6.67
CA THR A 135 13.03 3.23 7.32
C THR A 135 14.06 3.81 6.36
N GLU A 136 14.03 3.39 5.08
CA GLU A 136 15.07 3.76 4.12
C GLU A 136 14.50 4.46 2.87
N ILE A 137 13.33 4.03 2.39
CA ILE A 137 12.79 4.47 1.09
C ILE A 137 11.80 5.62 1.25
N LEU A 138 10.95 5.55 2.27
CA LEU A 138 9.90 6.53 2.49
C LEU A 138 10.47 7.92 2.83
N GLN A 139 9.94 8.95 2.19
CA GLN A 139 10.35 10.33 2.46
C GLN A 139 9.97 10.76 3.88
N SER A 140 10.74 11.68 4.46
CA SER A 140 10.38 12.28 5.75
C SER A 140 9.02 12.98 5.69
N ASN A 141 8.29 12.99 6.79
CA ASN A 141 6.94 13.56 6.93
C ASN A 141 5.84 12.86 6.10
N SER A 142 6.12 11.66 5.63
CA SER A 142 5.14 10.85 4.90
C SER A 142 4.06 10.27 5.82
N ALA A 143 2.89 9.95 5.23
CA ALA A 143 1.83 9.27 5.94
C ALA A 143 2.09 7.75 6.03
N VAL A 144 1.89 7.16 7.20
CA VAL A 144 2.10 5.73 7.43
C VAL A 144 0.87 5.13 8.10
N ALA A 145 0.33 4.04 7.55
CA ALA A 145 -0.72 3.26 8.19
C ALA A 145 -0.19 1.87 8.57
N ILE A 146 -0.39 1.46 9.82
CA ILE A 146 0.14 0.19 10.34
C ILE A 146 -0.97 -0.60 11.02
N ASN A 147 -1.17 -1.83 10.55
CA ASN A 147 -1.98 -2.81 11.28
C ASN A 147 -1.24 -3.27 12.54
N ILE A 148 -1.82 -3.02 13.71
CA ILE A 148 -1.24 -3.42 14.99
C ILE A 148 -1.95 -4.64 15.63
N ASP A 149 -2.74 -5.36 14.86
CA ASP A 149 -3.32 -6.62 15.33
C ASP A 149 -2.29 -7.76 15.35
N ASP A 150 -1.23 -7.66 14.56
CA ASP A 150 -0.13 -8.62 14.60
C ASP A 150 1.13 -8.07 15.29
N ASP A 151 1.99 -8.98 15.77
CA ASP A 151 3.17 -8.61 16.56
C ASP A 151 4.24 -7.88 15.72
N PHE A 152 4.35 -8.19 14.42
CA PHE A 152 5.29 -7.50 13.54
C PHE A 152 4.81 -6.08 13.20
N GLY A 153 3.50 -5.86 13.11
CA GLY A 153 2.94 -4.53 13.00
C GLY A 153 3.19 -3.69 14.25
N LYS A 154 2.96 -4.24 15.45
CA LYS A 154 3.32 -3.60 16.72
C LYS A 154 4.82 -3.29 16.81
N ARG A 155 5.66 -4.24 16.40
CA ARG A 155 7.11 -4.07 16.37
C ARG A 155 7.51 -2.96 15.41
N LEU A 156 6.99 -2.95 14.17
CA LEU A 156 7.25 -1.90 13.21
C LEU A 156 6.87 -0.53 13.76
N PHE A 157 5.66 -0.39 14.34
CA PHE A 157 5.23 0.84 14.98
C PHE A 157 6.22 1.31 16.05
N ASN A 158 6.64 0.42 16.97
CA ASN A 158 7.58 0.77 18.03
C ASN A 158 8.95 1.22 17.50
N GLU A 159 9.42 0.64 16.40
CA GLU A 159 10.70 0.97 15.79
C GLU A 159 10.66 2.34 15.07
N ILE A 160 9.50 2.75 14.51
CA ILE A 160 9.42 3.98 13.71
C ILE A 160 8.60 5.11 14.34
N LYS A 161 7.95 4.91 15.50
CA LYS A 161 7.08 5.92 16.14
C LYS A 161 7.79 7.26 16.48
N ASN A 162 9.10 7.26 16.58
CA ASN A 162 9.90 8.45 16.81
C ASN A 162 10.45 9.08 15.51
N ASN A 163 10.17 8.50 14.36
CA ASN A 163 10.53 9.07 13.08
C ASN A 163 9.60 10.25 12.75
N LYS A 164 10.02 11.06 11.76
CA LYS A 164 9.23 12.23 11.32
C LYS A 164 8.05 11.86 10.43
N HIS A 165 7.41 10.70 10.64
CA HIS A 165 6.24 10.27 9.88
C HIS A 165 4.95 10.61 10.61
N ILE A 166 3.87 10.82 9.85
CA ILE A 166 2.51 10.91 10.39
C ILE A 166 1.96 9.49 10.43
N ILE A 167 2.01 8.86 11.61
CA ILE A 167 1.63 7.45 11.77
C ILE A 167 0.20 7.36 12.26
N VAL A 168 -0.58 6.49 11.62
CA VAL A 168 -1.92 6.08 12.03
C VAL A 168 -1.91 4.56 12.17
N THR A 169 -2.22 4.07 13.36
CA THR A 169 -2.38 2.64 13.62
C THR A 169 -3.82 2.22 13.40
N TYR A 170 -4.03 0.99 12.90
CA TYR A 170 -5.38 0.44 12.73
C TYR A 170 -5.44 -1.03 13.13
N GLY A 171 -6.64 -1.49 13.47
CA GLY A 171 -6.89 -2.86 13.87
C GLY A 171 -8.08 -3.01 14.81
N LYS A 172 -8.25 -4.22 15.37
CA LYS A 172 -9.23 -4.55 16.42
C LYS A 172 -8.71 -4.22 17.82
N SER A 173 -7.39 -4.01 17.96
CA SER A 173 -6.76 -3.63 19.22
C SER A 173 -7.37 -2.36 19.78
N SER A 174 -7.56 -2.30 21.11
CA SER A 174 -7.99 -1.08 21.81
C SER A 174 -7.01 0.08 21.64
N ASP A 175 -5.75 -0.22 21.35
CA ASP A 175 -4.66 0.75 21.24
C ASP A 175 -4.54 1.33 19.83
N ALA A 176 -5.33 0.85 18.87
CA ALA A 176 -5.33 1.37 17.51
C ALA A 176 -5.99 2.76 17.44
N ASP A 177 -5.41 3.67 16.62
CA ASP A 177 -6.02 4.97 16.34
C ASP A 177 -7.34 4.83 15.57
N VAL A 178 -7.35 3.93 14.58
CA VAL A 178 -8.56 3.51 13.86
C VAL A 178 -8.94 2.12 14.32
N LYS A 179 -9.97 2.04 15.18
CA LYS A 179 -10.44 0.77 15.74
C LYS A 179 -11.52 0.14 14.88
N ILE A 180 -11.37 -1.12 14.60
CA ILE A 180 -12.40 -1.94 13.96
C ILE A 180 -13.33 -2.47 15.05
N ILE A 181 -14.51 -1.86 15.16
CA ILE A 181 -15.51 -2.24 16.17
C ILE A 181 -16.26 -3.50 15.73
N SER A 182 -16.68 -3.56 14.47
CA SER A 182 -17.31 -4.76 13.93
C SER A 182 -17.13 -4.88 12.41
N ILE A 183 -17.04 -6.13 11.95
CA ILE A 183 -17.10 -6.51 10.54
C ILE A 183 -18.18 -7.58 10.43
N LYS A 184 -19.19 -7.34 9.60
CA LYS A 184 -20.23 -8.32 9.29
C LYS A 184 -20.25 -8.55 7.79
N GLN A 185 -19.94 -9.77 7.39
CA GLN A 185 -19.95 -10.17 5.99
C GLN A 185 -21.28 -10.84 5.66
N ASN A 186 -21.95 -10.37 4.63
CA ASN A 186 -23.11 -10.95 4.00
C ASN A 186 -22.70 -11.53 2.64
N ASN A 187 -23.62 -12.19 1.93
CA ASN A 187 -23.32 -12.79 0.61
C ASN A 187 -22.91 -11.77 -0.46
N GLN A 188 -23.19 -10.48 -0.27
CA GLN A 188 -22.97 -9.43 -1.27
C GLN A 188 -22.16 -8.25 -0.74
N ASN A 189 -22.13 -8.03 0.58
CA ASN A 189 -21.56 -6.83 1.18
C ASN A 189 -20.79 -7.16 2.45
N ILE A 190 -19.90 -6.24 2.83
CA ILE A 190 -19.22 -6.20 4.13
C ILE A 190 -19.63 -4.93 4.84
N ASP A 191 -20.37 -5.07 5.94
CA ASP A 191 -20.70 -3.95 6.82
C ASP A 191 -19.56 -3.74 7.82
N LEU A 192 -19.02 -2.54 7.83
CA LEU A 192 -17.88 -2.15 8.65
C LEU A 192 -18.26 -1.02 9.61
N VAL A 193 -17.91 -1.18 10.88
CA VAL A 193 -18.03 -0.12 11.89
C VAL A 193 -16.64 0.17 12.43
N LEU A 194 -16.21 1.42 12.31
CA LEU A 194 -14.92 1.91 12.76
C LEU A 194 -15.10 3.02 13.81
N GLU A 195 -14.15 3.13 14.72
CA GLU A 195 -13.96 4.29 15.59
C GLU A 195 -12.66 4.99 15.25
N TYR A 196 -12.72 6.31 15.06
CA TYR A 196 -11.54 7.16 14.92
C TYR A 196 -11.79 8.49 15.63
N LYS A 197 -10.87 8.90 16.52
CA LYS A 197 -10.99 10.11 17.33
C LYS A 197 -12.33 10.20 18.08
N SER A 198 -12.78 9.07 18.67
CA SER A 198 -14.05 8.92 19.36
C SER A 198 -15.31 9.13 18.50
N LEU A 199 -15.18 9.18 17.19
CA LEU A 199 -16.29 9.21 16.25
C LEU A 199 -16.50 7.83 15.63
N ILE A 200 -17.77 7.45 15.46
CA ILE A 200 -18.14 6.17 14.86
C ILE A 200 -18.50 6.38 13.40
N TYR A 201 -17.83 5.60 12.55
CA TYR A 201 -18.06 5.56 11.11
C TYR A 201 -18.65 4.22 10.73
N LYS A 202 -19.66 4.24 9.86
CA LYS A 202 -20.27 3.03 9.29
C LYS A 202 -20.13 3.08 7.78
N SER A 203 -19.71 1.98 7.21
CA SER A 203 -19.58 1.81 5.75
C SER A 203 -20.05 0.44 5.34
N THR A 204 -20.59 0.32 4.14
CA THR A 204 -20.87 -0.94 3.47
C THR A 204 -20.04 -1.00 2.19
N ILE A 205 -19.29 -2.08 2.03
CA ILE A 205 -18.36 -2.31 0.92
C ILE A 205 -18.85 -3.50 0.10
#